data_17398346ba00461fac6a4e1bb83bb11f
#
_entry.id   17398346ba00461fac6a4e1bb83bb11f
#
_cell.length_a   1.000
_cell.length_b   1.000
_cell.length_c   1.000
_cell.angle_alpha   90.00
_cell.angle_beta   90.00
_cell.angle_gamma   90.00
#
_symmetry.space_group_name_H-M   'P 1'
#
loop_
_entity.id
_entity.type
_entity.pdbx_description
1 polymer ?
#
loop_
_entity_poly.entity_id
_entity_poly.type
_entity_poly.pdbx_seq_one_letter_code
_entity_poly.pdbx_strand_id
1 'polypeptide(L)'
;NITMTAFHNAGGIPAVADELVKSVPEYKGGKYKGVYVDRSVIHPYSEPFNTKPGLGILYGNIAPEGSVIKISAVDESCYEFVGTAKTFDSEEEAMEALENDKIKEGDVIVIRYEGPKGGPGMREMLAPTSLLVGKGLGTKAALITDGRFSGGTRGICVGHICPEAANGGVIALIKDGDKIRIDINKRLLDLMVSDEELAERRKSLKEFVSKAKGYLGKYSRTVQD
;
A
#
# COMPACT_ATOMS: atom_id res chain seq x y z
N ASN A 1 -2.39 18.53 15.33
CA ASN A 1 -1.82 17.17 15.51
C ASN A 1 -2.31 16.58 16.82
N ILE A 2 -3.11 15.51 16.76
CA ILE A 2 -3.60 14.78 17.93
C ILE A 2 -2.67 13.60 18.18
N THR A 3 -2.09 13.53 19.39
CA THR A 3 -1.23 12.41 19.79
C THR A 3 -2.08 11.18 20.17
N MET A 4 -1.50 9.99 20.16
CA MET A 4 -2.18 8.76 20.62
C MET A 4 -2.61 8.86 22.08
N THR A 5 -1.83 9.55 22.92
CA THR A 5 -2.21 9.83 24.32
C THR A 5 -3.44 10.73 24.41
N ALA A 6 -3.51 11.82 23.62
CA ALA A 6 -4.67 12.67 23.57
C ALA A 6 -5.92 11.93 23.06
N PHE A 7 -5.75 11.10 22.02
CA PHE A 7 -6.81 10.22 21.51
C PHE A 7 -7.32 9.23 22.58
N HIS A 8 -6.41 8.59 23.33
CA HIS A 8 -6.77 7.68 24.41
C HIS A 8 -7.58 8.41 25.51
N ASN A 9 -7.10 9.58 25.94
CA ASN A 9 -7.76 10.38 26.97
C ASN A 9 -9.13 10.91 26.52
N ALA A 10 -9.33 11.10 25.23
CA ALA A 10 -10.60 11.52 24.62
C ALA A 10 -11.66 10.40 24.53
N GLY A 11 -11.34 9.20 24.99
CA GLY A 11 -12.22 8.02 24.93
C GLY A 11 -11.68 6.88 24.06
N GLY A 12 -10.68 7.14 23.23
CA GLY A 12 -9.91 6.15 22.48
C GLY A 12 -10.76 5.23 21.59
N ILE A 13 -10.28 4.01 21.40
CA ILE A 13 -10.96 2.99 20.57
C ILE A 13 -12.40 2.71 21.01
N PRO A 14 -12.73 2.61 22.34
CA PRO A 14 -14.12 2.40 22.77
C PRO A 14 -15.06 3.51 22.28
N ALA A 15 -14.63 4.77 22.28
CA ALA A 15 -15.44 5.89 21.79
C ALA A 15 -15.68 5.83 20.28
N VAL A 16 -14.66 5.49 19.50
CA VAL A 16 -14.79 5.29 18.05
C VAL A 16 -15.72 4.12 17.75
N ALA A 17 -15.56 2.99 18.44
CA ALA A 17 -16.41 1.82 18.25
C ALA A 17 -17.87 2.10 18.59
N ASP A 18 -18.15 2.85 19.68
CA ASP A 18 -19.50 3.28 20.05
C ASP A 18 -20.14 4.19 18.99
N GLU A 19 -19.35 5.08 18.40
CA GLU A 19 -19.82 5.96 17.31
C GLU A 19 -20.12 5.15 16.03
N LEU A 20 -19.26 4.17 15.67
CA LEU A 20 -19.48 3.30 14.52
C LEU A 20 -20.72 2.41 14.67
N VAL A 21 -20.96 1.84 15.87
CA VAL A 21 -22.16 1.04 16.13
C VAL A 21 -23.44 1.83 15.93
N LYS A 22 -23.44 3.14 16.23
CA LYS A 22 -24.60 4.03 16.07
C LYS A 22 -24.83 4.44 14.61
N SER A 23 -23.76 4.56 13.84
CA SER A 23 -23.76 5.29 12.57
C SER A 23 -23.55 4.39 11.35
N VAL A 24 -23.00 3.16 11.54
CA VAL A 24 -22.68 2.23 10.46
C VAL A 24 -23.40 0.91 10.70
N PRO A 25 -24.53 0.63 10.01
CA PRO A 25 -25.35 -0.56 10.27
C PRO A 25 -24.61 -1.90 10.11
N GLU A 26 -23.62 -1.95 9.20
CA GLU A 26 -22.81 -3.14 8.92
C GLU A 26 -21.77 -3.43 10.01
N TYR A 27 -21.43 -2.43 10.82
CA TYR A 27 -20.43 -2.59 11.88
C TYR A 27 -21.00 -3.42 13.04
N LYS A 28 -20.47 -4.61 13.23
CA LYS A 28 -20.87 -5.57 14.29
C LYS A 28 -19.95 -5.58 15.51
N GLY A 29 -19.11 -4.53 15.65
CA GLY A 29 -18.16 -4.42 16.75
C GLY A 29 -18.78 -4.35 18.15
N GLY A 30 -17.92 -4.30 19.16
CA GLY A 30 -18.35 -4.26 20.58
C GLY A 30 -19.20 -3.04 20.91
N LYS A 31 -20.19 -3.26 21.79
CA LYS A 31 -20.99 -2.17 22.37
C LYS A 31 -20.35 -1.76 23.69
N TYR A 32 -19.98 -0.52 23.79
CA TYR A 32 -19.40 0.09 24.98
C TYR A 32 -20.45 0.98 25.64
N LYS A 33 -20.74 0.77 26.92
CA LYS A 33 -21.70 1.61 27.67
C LYS A 33 -20.95 2.66 28.46
N GLY A 34 -21.49 3.90 28.49
CA GLY A 34 -20.97 4.97 29.32
C GLY A 34 -19.57 5.44 28.97
N VAL A 35 -19.20 5.34 27.71
CA VAL A 35 -17.88 5.80 27.23
C VAL A 35 -17.83 7.32 27.23
N TYR A 36 -16.83 7.86 27.91
CA TYR A 36 -16.50 9.28 27.80
C TYR A 36 -16.00 9.57 26.36
N VAL A 37 -16.46 10.68 25.80
CA VAL A 37 -16.01 11.12 24.46
C VAL A 37 -15.73 12.62 24.48
N ASP A 38 -14.49 12.99 24.27
CA ASP A 38 -14.13 14.38 23.98
C ASP A 38 -14.34 14.66 22.48
N ARG A 39 -15.37 15.43 22.19
CA ARG A 39 -15.79 15.76 20.83
C ARG A 39 -14.85 16.72 20.10
N SER A 40 -13.90 17.35 20.78
CA SER A 40 -12.84 18.12 20.13
C SER A 40 -11.76 17.24 19.50
N VAL A 41 -11.70 15.95 19.90
CA VAL A 41 -10.72 14.98 19.44
C VAL A 41 -11.38 13.87 18.62
N ILE A 42 -12.53 13.36 19.05
CA ILE A 42 -13.29 12.29 18.37
C ILE A 42 -14.62 12.88 17.92
N HIS A 43 -14.67 13.28 16.66
CA HIS A 43 -15.87 13.86 16.05
C HIS A 43 -16.98 12.80 15.87
N PRO A 44 -18.27 13.23 15.85
CA PRO A 44 -19.35 12.34 15.45
C PRO A 44 -19.21 11.96 13.97
N TYR A 45 -19.75 10.81 13.61
CA TYR A 45 -19.74 10.31 12.23
C TYR A 45 -20.41 11.29 11.25
N SER A 46 -21.43 12.02 11.71
CA SER A 46 -22.14 13.05 10.92
C SER A 46 -21.30 14.30 10.60
N GLU A 47 -20.25 14.54 11.39
CA GLU A 47 -19.40 15.74 11.27
C GLU A 47 -17.91 15.35 11.36
N PRO A 48 -17.37 14.56 10.43
CA PRO A 48 -15.99 14.08 10.48
C PRO A 48 -15.01 15.24 10.20
N PHE A 49 -13.78 15.15 10.71
CA PHE A 49 -12.69 16.08 10.36
C PHE A 49 -12.40 16.11 8.86
N ASN A 50 -12.60 14.98 8.18
CA ASN A 50 -12.42 14.86 6.75
C ASN A 50 -13.48 13.90 6.20
N THR A 51 -14.11 14.27 5.12
CA THR A 51 -15.08 13.43 4.40
C THR A 51 -14.41 12.37 3.51
N LYS A 52 -13.10 12.54 3.22
CA LYS A 52 -12.33 11.56 2.47
C LYS A 52 -11.75 10.51 3.42
N PRO A 53 -11.75 9.23 3.03
CA PRO A 53 -11.17 8.16 3.85
C PRO A 53 -9.65 8.34 3.97
N GLY A 54 -9.08 7.97 5.12
CA GLY A 54 -7.63 7.99 5.35
C GLY A 54 -6.90 6.92 4.55
N LEU A 55 -7.54 5.75 4.38
CA LEU A 55 -7.05 4.61 3.59
C LEU A 55 -8.00 4.31 2.43
N GLY A 56 -7.47 3.78 1.36
CA GLY A 56 -8.22 3.30 0.21
C GLY A 56 -7.76 1.93 -0.25
N ILE A 57 -8.71 1.14 -0.74
CA ILE A 57 -8.40 -0.10 -1.43
C ILE A 57 -8.47 0.18 -2.93
N LEU A 58 -7.42 -0.20 -3.66
CA LEU A 58 -7.38 -0.13 -5.12
C LEU A 58 -7.44 -1.53 -5.69
N TYR A 59 -8.14 -1.66 -6.80
CA TYR A 59 -8.29 -2.91 -7.56
C TYR A 59 -7.81 -2.70 -8.99
N GLY A 60 -7.64 -3.77 -9.73
CA GLY A 60 -7.25 -3.74 -11.13
C GLY A 60 -6.47 -4.99 -11.50
N ASN A 61 -5.91 -5.03 -12.70
CA ASN A 61 -5.20 -6.22 -13.14
C ASN A 61 -3.91 -6.48 -12.35
N ILE A 62 -3.28 -5.45 -11.76
CA ILE A 62 -2.12 -5.63 -10.87
C ILE A 62 -2.57 -6.20 -9.51
N ALA A 63 -3.71 -5.78 -9.01
CA ALA A 63 -4.22 -6.12 -7.67
C ALA A 63 -5.68 -6.59 -7.73
N PRO A 64 -5.99 -7.74 -8.35
CA PRO A 64 -7.36 -8.23 -8.46
C PRO A 64 -8.00 -8.55 -7.10
N GLU A 65 -7.21 -8.89 -6.10
CA GLU A 65 -7.65 -9.14 -4.73
C GLU A 65 -7.49 -7.91 -3.82
N GLY A 66 -6.97 -6.81 -4.36
CA GLY A 66 -6.86 -5.53 -3.71
C GLY A 66 -5.42 -5.13 -3.38
N SER A 67 -5.29 -3.85 -3.07
CA SER A 67 -4.07 -3.21 -2.59
C SER A 67 -4.45 -2.01 -1.73
N VAL A 68 -3.53 -1.51 -0.91
CA VAL A 68 -3.81 -0.44 0.05
C VAL A 68 -3.03 0.82 -0.28
N ILE A 69 -3.72 1.95 -0.31
CA ILE A 69 -3.11 3.28 -0.40
C ILE A 69 -3.53 4.16 0.79
N LYS A 70 -2.59 4.92 1.33
CA LYS A 70 -2.87 5.94 2.36
C LYS A 70 -3.29 7.24 1.68
N ILE A 71 -4.59 7.42 1.41
CA ILE A 71 -5.14 8.57 0.68
C ILE A 71 -4.79 9.88 1.38
N SER A 72 -4.84 9.91 2.72
CA SER A 72 -4.51 11.10 3.52
C SER A 72 -3.06 11.59 3.38
N ALA A 73 -2.19 10.81 2.75
CA ALA A 73 -0.79 11.15 2.51
C ALA A 73 -0.49 11.53 1.06
N VAL A 74 -1.49 11.48 0.17
CA VAL A 74 -1.36 11.79 -1.26
C VAL A 74 -1.92 13.19 -1.51
N ASP A 75 -1.17 14.00 -2.25
CA ASP A 75 -1.66 15.30 -2.75
C ASP A 75 -2.79 15.08 -3.76
N GLU A 76 -3.86 15.88 -3.69
CA GLU A 76 -5.03 15.70 -4.56
C GLU A 76 -4.71 15.83 -6.05
N SER A 77 -3.71 16.62 -6.41
CA SER A 77 -3.21 16.74 -7.79
C SER A 77 -2.63 15.44 -8.35
N CYS A 78 -2.32 14.47 -7.47
CA CYS A 78 -1.74 13.17 -7.79
C CYS A 78 -2.76 12.02 -7.70
N TYR A 79 -4.05 12.31 -7.56
CA TYR A 79 -5.08 11.27 -7.44
C TYR A 79 -5.28 10.45 -8.73
N GLU A 80 -4.86 10.98 -9.88
CA GLU A 80 -4.68 10.23 -11.11
C GLU A 80 -3.22 10.36 -11.54
N PHE A 81 -2.52 9.23 -11.61
CA PHE A 81 -1.10 9.16 -11.98
C PHE A 81 -0.88 8.05 -13.00
N VAL A 82 -0.18 8.37 -14.07
CA VAL A 82 0.28 7.38 -15.06
C VAL A 82 1.79 7.51 -15.18
N GLY A 83 2.50 6.45 -14.87
CA GLY A 83 3.96 6.45 -14.89
C GLY A 83 4.57 5.26 -15.61
N THR A 84 5.90 5.28 -15.68
CA THR A 84 6.71 4.23 -16.30
C THR A 84 7.34 3.35 -15.24
N ALA A 85 7.13 2.05 -15.33
CA ALA A 85 7.65 1.08 -14.36
C ALA A 85 9.18 1.03 -14.34
N LYS A 86 9.73 0.97 -13.13
CA LYS A 86 11.10 0.62 -12.79
C LYS A 86 11.04 -0.50 -11.75
N THR A 87 11.42 -1.71 -12.12
CA THR A 87 11.20 -2.92 -11.33
C THR A 87 12.44 -3.31 -10.52
N PHE A 88 12.21 -3.70 -9.27
CA PHE A 88 13.24 -4.13 -8.31
C PHE A 88 12.71 -5.34 -7.53
N ASP A 89 13.55 -6.35 -7.35
CA ASP A 89 13.19 -7.57 -6.66
C ASP A 89 13.53 -7.55 -5.15
N SER A 90 13.88 -6.37 -4.63
CA SER A 90 14.09 -6.11 -3.20
C SER A 90 14.04 -4.61 -2.88
N GLU A 91 13.85 -4.28 -1.59
CA GLU A 91 13.97 -2.91 -1.10
C GLU A 91 15.39 -2.35 -1.33
N GLU A 92 16.42 -3.18 -1.15
CA GLU A 92 17.83 -2.79 -1.30
C GLU A 92 18.14 -2.33 -2.73
N GLU A 93 17.68 -3.06 -3.74
CA GLU A 93 17.86 -2.68 -5.15
C GLU A 93 17.17 -1.34 -5.46
N ALA A 94 15.95 -1.15 -4.96
CA ALA A 94 15.22 0.11 -5.13
C ALA A 94 15.93 1.28 -4.43
N MET A 95 16.48 1.05 -3.23
CA MET A 95 17.27 2.05 -2.50
C MET A 95 18.52 2.44 -3.28
N GLU A 96 19.28 1.48 -3.78
CA GLU A 96 20.47 1.74 -4.62
C GLU A 96 20.12 2.58 -5.84
N ALA A 97 18.99 2.27 -6.50
CA ALA A 97 18.53 3.03 -7.66
C ALA A 97 18.14 4.47 -7.31
N LEU A 98 17.48 4.65 -6.15
CA LEU A 98 17.13 5.98 -5.63
C LEU A 98 18.38 6.79 -5.27
N GLU A 99 19.34 6.21 -4.56
CA GLU A 99 20.59 6.87 -4.14
C GLU A 99 21.41 7.33 -5.35
N ASN A 100 21.46 6.53 -6.39
CA ASN A 100 22.19 6.80 -7.63
C ASN A 100 21.41 7.63 -8.67
N ASP A 101 20.33 8.31 -8.29
CA ASP A 101 19.52 9.18 -9.14
C ASP A 101 18.99 8.50 -10.43
N LYS A 102 18.76 7.17 -10.38
CA LYS A 102 18.21 6.40 -11.51
C LYS A 102 16.69 6.57 -11.65
N ILE A 103 16.02 7.08 -10.60
CA ILE A 103 14.58 7.34 -10.59
C ILE A 103 14.32 8.78 -11.01
N LYS A 104 13.36 8.98 -11.90
CA LYS A 104 12.99 10.26 -12.47
C LYS A 104 11.52 10.59 -12.23
N GLU A 105 11.17 11.84 -12.53
CA GLU A 105 9.76 12.27 -12.60
C GLU A 105 9.02 11.40 -13.63
N GLY A 106 7.81 10.94 -13.28
CA GLY A 106 6.99 10.05 -14.09
C GLY A 106 7.29 8.56 -13.92
N ASP A 107 8.26 8.18 -13.09
CA ASP A 107 8.51 6.76 -12.82
C ASP A 107 7.56 6.19 -11.77
N VAL A 108 7.28 4.89 -11.89
CA VAL A 108 6.64 4.05 -10.86
C VAL A 108 7.67 3.02 -10.41
N ILE A 109 8.15 3.17 -9.19
CA ILE A 109 9.03 2.19 -8.54
C ILE A 109 8.18 0.97 -8.16
N VAL A 110 8.55 -0.21 -8.66
CA VAL A 110 7.86 -1.47 -8.39
C VAL A 110 8.79 -2.35 -7.57
N ILE A 111 8.51 -2.49 -6.26
CA ILE A 111 9.29 -3.37 -5.37
C ILE A 111 8.52 -4.68 -5.21
N ARG A 112 9.14 -5.79 -5.59
CA ARG A 112 8.52 -7.13 -5.66
C ARG A 112 9.16 -8.06 -4.65
N TYR A 113 8.43 -9.16 -4.34
CA TYR A 113 8.90 -10.23 -3.44
C TYR A 113 9.14 -9.77 -2.00
N GLU A 114 8.44 -8.74 -1.57
CA GLU A 114 8.44 -8.22 -0.20
C GLU A 114 7.13 -8.55 0.55
N GLY A 115 6.25 -9.34 -0.08
CA GLY A 115 5.00 -9.83 0.51
C GLY A 115 5.21 -10.94 1.54
N PRO A 116 4.13 -11.53 2.09
CA PRO A 116 4.19 -12.53 3.15
C PRO A 116 5.06 -13.74 2.82
N LYS A 117 5.01 -14.23 1.58
CA LYS A 117 5.77 -15.39 1.12
C LYS A 117 7.13 -14.98 0.54
N GLY A 118 7.18 -13.92 -0.25
CA GLY A 118 8.39 -13.41 -0.90
C GLY A 118 9.38 -12.85 0.10
N GLY A 119 8.94 -11.93 0.95
CA GLY A 119 9.69 -11.29 2.03
C GLY A 119 9.15 -11.68 3.41
N PRO A 120 9.32 -12.93 3.87
CA PRO A 120 8.66 -13.43 5.06
C PRO A 120 9.03 -12.61 6.30
N GLY A 121 7.98 -12.16 7.01
CA GLY A 121 8.06 -11.16 8.06
C GLY A 121 7.62 -9.78 7.62
N MET A 122 7.50 -9.54 6.28
CA MET A 122 7.03 -8.29 5.67
C MET A 122 7.57 -7.06 6.40
N ARG A 123 8.87 -6.81 6.25
CA ARG A 123 9.47 -5.64 6.90
C ARG A 123 8.79 -4.35 6.45
N GLU A 124 8.71 -3.41 7.38
CA GLU A 124 8.09 -2.12 7.15
C GLU A 124 9.05 -1.20 6.39
N MET A 125 8.79 -0.96 5.12
CA MET A 125 9.63 -0.11 4.29
C MET A 125 9.32 1.37 4.53
N LEU A 126 10.31 2.10 5.04
CA LEU A 126 10.25 3.55 5.23
C LEU A 126 11.32 4.27 4.40
N ALA A 127 12.48 3.67 4.26
CA ALA A 127 13.64 4.31 3.63
C ALA A 127 13.37 4.72 2.16
N PRO A 128 12.82 3.85 1.27
CA PRO A 128 12.54 4.24 -0.12
C PRO A 128 11.58 5.41 -0.22
N THR A 129 10.50 5.41 0.58
CA THR A 129 9.49 6.47 0.55
C THR A 129 10.02 7.79 1.08
N SER A 130 10.85 7.76 2.14
CA SER A 130 11.48 8.95 2.71
C SER A 130 12.51 9.55 1.76
N LEU A 131 13.32 8.72 1.11
CA LEU A 131 14.32 9.17 0.13
C LEU A 131 13.65 9.77 -1.11
N LEU A 132 12.58 9.16 -1.59
CA LEU A 132 11.80 9.69 -2.73
C LEU A 132 11.29 11.11 -2.43
N VAL A 133 10.71 11.31 -1.25
CA VAL A 133 10.26 12.64 -0.80
C VAL A 133 11.45 13.60 -0.61
N GLY A 134 12.54 13.13 0.00
CA GLY A 134 13.77 13.93 0.21
C GLY A 134 14.41 14.42 -1.09
N LYS A 135 14.24 13.67 -2.17
CA LYS A 135 14.69 14.08 -3.52
C LYS A 135 13.68 14.95 -4.28
N GLY A 136 12.57 15.35 -3.66
CA GLY A 136 11.54 16.19 -4.28
C GLY A 136 10.66 15.45 -5.30
N LEU A 137 10.66 14.11 -5.27
CA LEU A 137 9.88 13.25 -6.17
C LEU A 137 8.55 12.77 -5.56
N GLY A 138 8.21 13.16 -4.33
CA GLY A 138 7.05 12.65 -3.60
C GLY A 138 5.68 12.89 -4.26
N THR A 139 5.57 13.89 -5.16
CA THR A 139 4.38 14.16 -5.99
C THR A 139 4.61 13.89 -7.47
N LYS A 140 5.79 13.39 -7.85
CA LYS A 140 6.22 13.27 -9.24
C LYS A 140 6.52 11.83 -9.66
N ALA A 141 6.67 10.93 -8.70
CA ALA A 141 6.87 9.51 -8.90
C ALA A 141 6.00 8.72 -7.93
N ALA A 142 5.67 7.50 -8.29
CA ALA A 142 4.91 6.60 -7.45
C ALA A 142 5.76 5.40 -7.00
N LEU A 143 5.31 4.72 -5.96
CA LEU A 143 5.93 3.50 -5.46
C LEU A 143 4.84 2.47 -5.17
N ILE A 144 4.98 1.25 -5.74
CA ILE A 144 4.06 0.15 -5.52
C ILE A 144 4.79 -1.10 -5.06
N THR A 145 4.17 -1.92 -4.21
CA THR A 145 4.79 -3.14 -3.67
C THR A 145 3.76 -4.17 -3.22
N ASP A 146 4.12 -5.44 -3.29
CA ASP A 146 3.40 -6.52 -2.61
C ASP A 146 3.72 -6.61 -1.10
N GLY A 147 4.77 -5.90 -0.65
CA GLY A 147 5.10 -5.69 0.74
C GLY A 147 4.28 -4.58 1.41
N ARG A 148 4.81 -3.95 2.46
CA ARG A 148 4.15 -2.87 3.20
C ARG A 148 5.06 -1.66 3.42
N PHE A 149 4.41 -0.49 3.52
CA PHE A 149 5.07 0.76 3.87
C PHE A 149 4.80 1.16 5.31
N SER A 150 5.70 1.98 5.86
CA SER A 150 5.51 2.62 7.15
C SER A 150 4.27 3.51 7.18
N GLY A 151 3.61 3.58 8.34
CA GLY A 151 2.54 4.55 8.58
C GLY A 151 2.98 6.02 8.43
N GLY A 152 4.28 6.31 8.48
CA GLY A 152 4.87 7.63 8.22
C GLY A 152 5.03 7.99 6.74
N THR A 153 4.79 7.04 5.84
CA THR A 153 4.91 7.21 4.38
C THR A 153 4.05 8.36 3.85
N ARG A 154 4.60 9.12 2.89
CA ARG A 154 3.94 10.20 2.14
C ARG A 154 4.14 9.99 0.65
N GLY A 155 3.22 10.57 -0.16
CA GLY A 155 3.22 10.47 -1.62
C GLY A 155 2.41 9.29 -2.13
N ILE A 156 2.53 8.99 -3.42
CA ILE A 156 1.76 7.96 -4.11
C ILE A 156 2.40 6.60 -3.82
N CYS A 157 2.02 5.98 -2.70
CA CYS A 157 2.58 4.70 -2.27
C CYS A 157 1.46 3.68 -2.06
N VAL A 158 1.47 2.61 -2.87
CA VAL A 158 0.50 1.51 -2.84
C VAL A 158 1.20 0.25 -2.34
N GLY A 159 0.76 -0.29 -1.21
CA GLY A 159 1.27 -1.53 -0.64
C GLY A 159 0.23 -2.65 -0.63
N HIS A 160 0.64 -3.80 -0.10
CA HIS A 160 -0.23 -4.97 0.06
C HIS A 160 -0.91 -5.38 -1.26
N ILE A 161 -0.16 -5.32 -2.38
CA ILE A 161 -0.68 -5.78 -3.67
C ILE A 161 -0.89 -7.29 -3.61
N CYS A 162 -2.12 -7.71 -3.85
CA CYS A 162 -2.53 -9.10 -3.79
C CYS A 162 -3.17 -9.54 -5.12
N PRO A 163 -2.75 -10.71 -5.67
CA PRO A 163 -1.72 -11.63 -5.17
C PRO A 163 -0.28 -11.10 -5.27
N GLU A 164 0.57 -11.48 -4.30
CA GLU A 164 1.99 -11.09 -4.29
C GLU A 164 2.79 -11.72 -5.44
N ALA A 165 3.98 -11.18 -5.75
CA ALA A 165 4.86 -11.69 -6.80
C ALA A 165 5.26 -13.15 -6.58
N ALA A 166 5.53 -13.56 -5.33
CA ALA A 166 5.91 -14.93 -4.97
C ALA A 166 4.79 -15.96 -5.20
N ASN A 167 3.54 -15.52 -5.29
CA ASN A 167 2.38 -16.33 -5.64
C ASN A 167 1.97 -16.19 -7.13
N GLY A 168 2.82 -15.55 -7.94
CA GLY A 168 2.59 -15.35 -9.37
C GLY A 168 1.58 -14.24 -9.70
N GLY A 169 1.37 -13.28 -8.78
CA GLY A 169 0.59 -12.08 -9.05
C GLY A 169 1.12 -11.30 -10.25
N VAL A 170 0.27 -10.46 -10.84
CA VAL A 170 0.64 -9.67 -12.04
C VAL A 170 1.83 -8.74 -11.76
N ILE A 171 2.02 -8.32 -10.52
CA ILE A 171 3.19 -7.53 -10.13
C ILE A 171 4.53 -8.21 -10.51
N ALA A 172 4.60 -9.56 -10.50
CA ALA A 172 5.78 -10.33 -10.95
C ALA A 172 6.01 -10.23 -12.47
N LEU A 173 4.99 -9.88 -13.25
CA LEU A 173 5.04 -9.82 -14.71
C LEU A 173 5.39 -8.42 -15.24
N ILE A 174 5.40 -7.41 -14.39
CA ILE A 174 5.73 -6.03 -14.76
C ILE A 174 7.18 -5.98 -15.22
N LYS A 175 7.43 -5.29 -16.32
CA LYS A 175 8.76 -5.05 -16.89
C LYS A 175 9.10 -3.55 -16.86
N ASP A 176 10.39 -3.25 -16.82
CA ASP A 176 10.85 -1.88 -17.01
C ASP A 176 10.30 -1.28 -18.29
N GLY A 177 9.78 -0.06 -18.21
CA GLY A 177 9.18 0.65 -19.34
C GLY A 177 7.67 0.46 -19.50
N ASP A 178 7.06 -0.52 -18.83
CA ASP A 178 5.60 -0.68 -18.82
C ASP A 178 4.90 0.56 -18.25
N LYS A 179 3.70 0.85 -18.71
CA LYS A 179 2.87 1.93 -18.16
C LYS A 179 1.96 1.39 -17.07
N ILE A 180 1.94 2.10 -15.94
CA ILE A 180 1.07 1.80 -14.79
C ILE A 180 0.18 2.99 -14.54
N ARG A 181 -1.11 2.75 -14.37
CA ARG A 181 -2.12 3.73 -13.99
C ARG A 181 -2.56 3.50 -12.54
N ILE A 182 -2.51 4.58 -11.76
CA ILE A 182 -3.05 4.66 -10.40
C ILE A 182 -4.14 5.73 -10.43
N ASP A 183 -5.39 5.38 -10.08
CA ASP A 183 -6.51 6.31 -10.05
C ASP A 183 -7.25 6.12 -8.71
N ILE A 184 -6.99 7.02 -7.78
CA ILE A 184 -7.53 6.95 -6.41
C ILE A 184 -9.04 7.15 -6.41
N ASN A 185 -9.55 8.03 -7.28
CA ASN A 185 -10.98 8.32 -7.36
C ASN A 185 -11.76 7.11 -7.88
N LYS A 186 -11.22 6.41 -8.88
CA LYS A 186 -11.82 5.19 -9.43
C LYS A 186 -11.42 3.93 -8.70
N ARG A 187 -10.57 4.02 -7.67
CA ARG A 187 -10.04 2.87 -6.94
C ARG A 187 -9.32 1.87 -7.84
N LEU A 188 -8.47 2.37 -8.74
CA LEU A 188 -7.85 1.61 -9.81
C LEU A 188 -6.34 1.53 -9.69
N LEU A 189 -5.78 0.33 -9.92
CA LEU A 189 -4.35 0.05 -10.09
C LEU A 189 -4.16 -0.90 -11.26
N ASP A 190 -3.78 -0.35 -12.44
CA ASP A 190 -3.68 -1.11 -13.67
C ASP A 190 -2.31 -1.05 -14.33
N LEU A 191 -1.87 -2.18 -14.83
CA LEU A 191 -0.82 -2.32 -15.81
C LEU A 191 -1.43 -2.17 -17.21
N MET A 192 -0.93 -1.21 -17.97
CA MET A 192 -1.44 -0.89 -19.31
C MET A 192 -0.78 -1.80 -20.38
N VAL A 193 -0.93 -3.10 -20.18
CA VAL A 193 -0.44 -4.19 -21.05
C VAL A 193 -1.62 -5.09 -21.37
N SER A 194 -1.68 -5.61 -22.60
CA SER A 194 -2.81 -6.47 -23.00
C SER A 194 -2.82 -7.81 -22.26
N ASP A 195 -4.00 -8.43 -22.18
CA ASP A 195 -4.16 -9.74 -21.54
C ASP A 195 -3.35 -10.82 -22.25
N GLU A 196 -3.22 -10.71 -23.59
CA GLU A 196 -2.42 -11.63 -24.40
C GLU A 196 -0.92 -11.54 -24.04
N GLU A 197 -0.41 -10.34 -23.90
CA GLU A 197 0.99 -10.11 -23.49
C GLU A 197 1.20 -10.60 -22.04
N LEU A 198 0.27 -10.36 -21.13
CA LEU A 198 0.35 -10.88 -19.76
C LEU A 198 0.34 -12.40 -19.73
N ALA A 199 -0.51 -13.04 -20.55
CA ALA A 199 -0.55 -14.49 -20.68
C ALA A 199 0.78 -15.05 -21.21
N GLU A 200 1.41 -14.37 -22.16
CA GLU A 200 2.73 -14.78 -22.69
C GLU A 200 3.83 -14.61 -21.64
N ARG A 201 3.86 -13.48 -20.92
CA ARG A 201 4.82 -13.26 -19.82
C ARG A 201 4.68 -14.32 -18.73
N ARG A 202 3.45 -14.73 -18.41
CA ARG A 202 3.18 -15.77 -17.41
C ARG A 202 3.78 -17.12 -17.76
N LYS A 203 3.87 -17.50 -19.04
CA LYS A 203 4.51 -18.75 -19.47
C LYS A 203 6.00 -18.81 -19.14
N SER A 204 6.66 -17.64 -19.07
CA SER A 204 8.08 -17.54 -18.76
C SER A 204 8.37 -17.27 -17.27
N LEU A 205 7.33 -17.07 -16.46
CA LEU A 205 7.48 -16.82 -15.03
C LEU A 205 8.01 -18.08 -14.34
N LYS A 206 9.14 -17.94 -13.65
CA LYS A 206 9.71 -19.03 -12.84
C LYS A 206 9.01 -19.09 -11.49
N GLU A 207 8.84 -20.30 -10.99
CA GLU A 207 8.35 -20.51 -9.63
C GLU A 207 9.30 -19.85 -8.61
N PHE A 208 8.71 -19.09 -7.68
CA PHE A 208 9.48 -18.45 -6.62
C PHE A 208 9.93 -19.49 -5.59
N VAL A 209 11.22 -19.47 -5.28
CA VAL A 209 11.82 -20.32 -4.23
C VAL A 209 12.39 -19.40 -3.15
N SER A 210 11.78 -19.43 -1.97
CA SER A 210 12.25 -18.64 -0.83
C SER A 210 13.66 -19.04 -0.40
N LYS A 211 14.52 -18.04 -0.24
CA LYS A 211 15.89 -18.21 0.31
C LYS A 211 15.89 -18.16 1.86
N ALA A 212 14.77 -17.85 2.48
CA ALA A 212 14.64 -17.75 3.94
C ALA A 212 14.89 -19.10 4.61
N LYS A 213 15.55 -19.07 5.78
CA LYS A 213 15.90 -20.26 6.59
C LYS A 213 15.19 -20.22 7.94
N GLY A 214 15.26 -21.31 8.67
CA GLY A 214 14.71 -21.42 10.02
C GLY A 214 13.20 -21.16 10.07
N TYR A 215 12.76 -20.39 11.05
CA TYR A 215 11.34 -20.08 11.25
C TYR A 215 10.73 -19.32 10.07
N LEU A 216 11.41 -18.30 9.55
CA LEU A 216 10.94 -17.54 8.39
C LEU A 216 10.79 -18.40 7.13
N GLY A 217 11.70 -19.35 6.92
CA GLY A 217 11.57 -20.29 5.82
C GLY A 217 10.41 -21.28 5.99
N LYS A 218 10.06 -21.66 7.24
CA LYS A 218 8.84 -22.43 7.51
C LYS A 218 7.60 -21.57 7.22
N TYR A 219 7.56 -20.35 7.73
CA TYR A 219 6.47 -19.40 7.51
C TYR A 219 6.21 -19.16 6.02
N SER A 220 7.25 -18.83 5.23
CA SER A 220 7.15 -18.59 3.78
C SER A 220 6.50 -19.76 3.01
N ARG A 221 6.68 -21.01 3.47
CA ARG A 221 6.06 -22.18 2.84
C ARG A 221 4.61 -22.43 3.22
N THR A 222 4.14 -21.85 4.31
CA THR A 222 2.81 -22.13 4.88
C THR A 222 1.87 -20.94 4.88
N VAL A 223 2.40 -19.74 4.68
CA VAL A 223 1.57 -18.52 4.63
C VAL A 223 0.72 -18.52 3.36
N GLN A 224 -0.51 -18.00 3.49
CA GLN A 224 -1.42 -17.71 2.39
C GLN A 224 -1.54 -16.19 2.22
N ASP A 225 -1.85 -15.75 1.01
CA ASP A 225 -2.19 -14.35 0.73
C ASP A 225 -3.45 -13.95 1.45
#